data_75738c515c41194c8a658beb3cc8a40d
#
_entry.id   75738c515c41194c8a658beb3cc8a40d
#
_cell.length_a   1.000
_cell.length_b   1.000
_cell.length_c   1.000
_cell.angle_alpha   90.00
_cell.angle_beta   90.00
_cell.angle_gamma   90.00
#
_symmetry.space_group_name_H-M   'P 1'
#
loop_
_entity.id
_entity.type
_entity.pdbx_description
1 polymer ?
#
loop_
_entity_poly.entity_id
_entity_poly.type
_entity_poly.pdbx_seq_one_letter_code
_entity_poly.pdbx_strand_id
1 'polypeptide(L)'
;MLFKTISASVYGIDAHLVEVEVDVGSARMQDFNVVGLPDNAVKESRERIKSALRNCGFEFPYGQGVTIDLVPADVRKEGSGFDLPMALGLAGCMGQFFGKPLDQCMFLGELSLDGGVRSKATYQKFPARGWTASIFILKSPR
;
A
#
# COMPACT_ATOMS: atom_id res chain seq x y z
N MET A 1 0.57 -7.88 14.07
CA MET A 1 1.94 -7.50 13.62
C MET A 1 1.84 -6.22 12.82
N LEU A 2 2.71 -5.29 13.09
CA LEU A 2 2.74 -3.97 12.45
C LEU A 2 3.85 -3.91 11.39
N PHE A 3 3.53 -3.43 10.21
CA PHE A 3 4.50 -3.18 9.15
C PHE A 3 4.25 -1.80 8.54
N LYS A 4 5.32 -1.10 8.20
CA LYS A 4 5.23 0.27 7.66
C LYS A 4 5.85 0.36 6.29
N THR A 5 5.16 1.08 5.38
CA THR A 5 5.69 1.49 4.09
C THR A 5 5.53 3.00 3.93
N ILE A 6 6.24 3.56 2.97
CA ILE A 6 6.20 4.99 2.70
C ILE A 6 5.59 5.22 1.33
N SER A 7 4.69 6.18 1.27
CA SER A 7 4.04 6.63 0.05
C SER A 7 3.99 8.16 0.01
N ALA A 8 3.28 8.70 -0.95
CA ALA A 8 3.06 10.13 -1.03
C ALA A 8 1.66 10.43 -1.54
N SER A 9 1.12 11.55 -1.09
CA SER A 9 -0.11 12.13 -1.60
C SER A 9 0.22 13.38 -2.39
N VAL A 10 -0.39 13.53 -3.58
CA VAL A 10 -0.26 14.73 -4.39
C VAL A 10 -1.56 15.52 -4.28
N TYR A 11 -1.45 16.76 -3.83
CA TYR A 11 -2.55 17.69 -3.78
C TYR A 11 -2.17 18.98 -4.49
N GLY A 12 -2.77 19.24 -5.65
CA GLY A 12 -2.36 20.37 -6.49
C GLY A 12 -0.91 20.20 -6.99
N ILE A 13 -0.06 21.16 -6.62
CA ILE A 13 1.39 21.15 -6.92
C ILE A 13 2.22 20.59 -5.76
N ASP A 14 1.60 20.34 -4.62
CA ASP A 14 2.27 19.91 -3.40
C ASP A 14 2.25 18.39 -3.26
N ALA A 15 3.35 17.85 -2.80
CA ALA A 15 3.48 16.43 -2.46
C ALA A 15 3.72 16.29 -0.96
N HIS A 16 2.95 15.42 -0.32
CA HIS A 16 3.05 15.13 1.10
C HIS A 16 3.48 13.68 1.31
N LEU A 17 4.44 13.49 2.18
CA LEU A 17 4.84 12.15 2.61
C LEU A 17 3.68 11.50 3.36
N VAL A 18 3.39 10.25 3.02
CA VAL A 18 2.38 9.43 3.70
C VAL A 18 3.04 8.17 4.22
N GLU A 19 3.02 7.99 5.52
CA GLU A 19 3.39 6.72 6.13
C GLU A 19 2.17 5.79 6.11
N VAL A 20 2.35 4.58 5.64
CA VAL A 20 1.31 3.56 5.57
C VAL A 20 1.61 2.52 6.63
N GLU A 21 0.84 2.52 7.70
CA GLU A 21 0.96 1.57 8.80
C GLU A 21 -0.08 0.47 8.61
N VAL A 22 0.38 -0.77 8.52
CA VAL A 22 -0.49 -1.94 8.38
C VAL A 22 -0.36 -2.81 9.61
N ASP A 23 -1.47 -3.03 10.30
CA ASP A 23 -1.56 -3.92 11.43
C ASP A 23 -2.49 -5.09 11.13
N VAL A 24 -1.98 -6.29 11.29
CA VAL A 24 -2.73 -7.53 11.14
C VAL A 24 -2.74 -8.26 12.48
N GLY A 25 -3.93 -8.46 13.00
CA GLY A 25 -4.11 -9.11 14.29
C GLY A 25 -5.28 -10.08 14.30
N SER A 26 -5.37 -10.89 15.36
CA SER A 26 -6.53 -11.72 15.60
C SER A 26 -7.70 -10.82 16.02
N ALA A 27 -8.69 -10.70 15.16
CA ALA A 27 -9.93 -10.03 15.49
C ALA A 27 -11.06 -11.06 15.59
N ARG A 28 -12.03 -10.77 16.48
CA ARG A 28 -13.25 -11.58 16.55
C ARG A 28 -14.15 -11.40 15.31
N MET A 29 -13.89 -10.35 14.54
CA MET A 29 -14.57 -10.06 13.28
C MET A 29 -13.52 -9.83 12.17
N GLN A 30 -13.83 -10.32 10.99
CA GLN A 30 -12.99 -10.17 9.80
C GLN A 30 -13.17 -8.75 9.24
N ASP A 31 -12.48 -7.80 9.84
CA ASP A 31 -12.56 -6.40 9.44
C ASP A 31 -11.33 -6.00 8.62
N PHE A 32 -11.57 -5.23 7.58
CA PHE A 32 -10.54 -4.53 6.82
C PHE A 32 -10.88 -3.04 6.84
N ASN A 33 -10.15 -2.30 7.65
CA ASN A 33 -10.39 -0.88 7.85
C ASN A 33 -9.22 -0.04 7.36
N VAL A 34 -9.54 1.03 6.64
CA VAL A 34 -8.56 2.05 6.25
C VAL A 34 -8.95 3.36 6.91
N VAL A 35 -8.03 3.93 7.67
CA VAL A 35 -8.21 5.20 8.39
C VAL A 35 -7.20 6.24 7.93
N GLY A 36 -7.37 7.49 8.30
CA GLY A 36 -6.50 8.59 7.89
C GLY A 36 -7.05 9.38 6.71
N LEU A 37 -8.33 9.68 6.70
CA LEU A 37 -9.05 10.43 5.65
C LEU A 37 -8.91 9.82 4.24
N PRO A 38 -9.19 8.53 4.06
CA PRO A 38 -9.19 7.92 2.73
C PRO A 38 -10.44 8.34 1.94
N ASP A 39 -10.28 8.58 0.65
CA ASP A 39 -11.42 8.72 -0.25
C ASP A 39 -12.02 7.35 -0.62
N ASN A 40 -13.07 7.34 -1.43
CA ASN A 40 -13.71 6.09 -1.84
C ASN A 40 -12.79 5.20 -2.68
N ALA A 41 -11.95 5.78 -3.53
CA ALA A 41 -11.00 5.02 -4.34
C ALA A 41 -9.95 4.30 -3.46
N VAL A 42 -9.51 4.93 -2.37
CA VAL A 42 -8.63 4.30 -1.38
C VAL A 42 -9.35 3.18 -0.65
N LYS A 43 -10.60 3.39 -0.26
CA LYS A 43 -11.40 2.35 0.43
C LYS A 43 -11.67 1.13 -0.44
N GLU A 44 -11.81 1.31 -1.74
CA GLU A 44 -11.99 0.23 -2.72
C GLU A 44 -10.71 -0.60 -2.95
N SER A 45 -9.57 -0.14 -2.48
CA SER A 45 -8.29 -0.84 -2.62
C SER A 45 -8.30 -2.26 -2.07
N ARG A 46 -9.12 -2.54 -1.06
CA ARG A 46 -9.25 -3.87 -0.47
C ARG A 46 -9.43 -4.96 -1.51
N GLU A 47 -10.37 -4.78 -2.43
CA GLU A 47 -10.68 -5.81 -3.43
C GLU A 47 -9.56 -5.99 -4.45
N ARG A 48 -8.92 -4.89 -4.85
CA ARG A 48 -7.75 -4.93 -5.76
C ARG A 48 -6.57 -5.62 -5.10
N ILE A 49 -6.26 -5.29 -3.86
CA ILE A 49 -5.16 -5.88 -3.08
C ILE A 49 -5.38 -7.37 -2.86
N LYS A 50 -6.58 -7.75 -2.45
CA LYS A 50 -6.95 -9.15 -2.21
C LYS A 50 -6.75 -10.01 -3.47
N SER A 51 -7.28 -9.56 -4.60
CA SER A 51 -7.14 -10.27 -5.86
C SER A 51 -5.70 -10.29 -6.36
N ALA A 52 -5.00 -9.16 -6.29
CA ALA A 52 -3.62 -9.05 -6.73
C ALA A 52 -2.69 -9.97 -5.93
N LEU A 53 -2.77 -9.95 -4.62
CA LEU A 53 -1.96 -10.82 -3.75
C LEU A 53 -2.21 -12.29 -4.05
N ARG A 54 -3.49 -12.70 -4.11
CA ARG A 54 -3.86 -14.08 -4.43
C ARG A 54 -3.33 -14.53 -5.79
N ASN A 55 -3.49 -13.71 -6.82
CA ASN A 55 -3.07 -14.05 -8.17
C ASN A 55 -1.55 -14.05 -8.36
N CYS A 56 -0.82 -13.36 -7.48
CA CYS A 56 0.65 -13.39 -7.42
C CYS A 56 1.21 -14.51 -6.53
N GLY A 57 0.36 -15.31 -5.89
CA GLY A 57 0.80 -16.38 -4.99
C GLY A 57 1.19 -15.91 -3.59
N PHE A 58 0.83 -14.69 -3.21
CA PHE A 58 0.98 -14.19 -1.84
C PHE A 58 -0.24 -14.56 -1.00
N GLU A 59 -0.02 -14.69 0.30
CA GLU A 59 -1.10 -14.92 1.25
C GLU A 59 -1.84 -13.61 1.58
N PHE A 60 -3.15 -13.71 1.73
CA PHE A 60 -3.97 -12.65 2.29
C PHE A 60 -4.44 -13.09 3.69
N PRO A 61 -4.49 -12.19 4.68
CA PRO A 61 -4.84 -12.55 6.07
C PRO A 61 -6.34 -12.82 6.24
N TYR A 62 -6.83 -13.90 5.69
CA TYR A 62 -8.21 -14.34 5.88
C TYR A 62 -8.48 -14.68 7.34
N GLY A 63 -9.62 -14.26 7.84
CA GLY A 63 -10.02 -14.53 9.23
C GLY A 63 -9.30 -13.68 10.28
N GLN A 64 -8.53 -12.69 9.85
CA GLN A 64 -7.82 -11.75 10.73
C GLN A 64 -8.33 -10.33 10.51
N GLY A 65 -8.21 -9.50 11.53
CA GLY A 65 -8.48 -8.07 11.41
C GLY A 65 -7.31 -7.35 10.77
N VAL A 66 -7.60 -6.49 9.79
CA VAL A 66 -6.62 -5.63 9.13
C VAL A 66 -6.99 -4.18 9.39
N THR A 67 -6.06 -3.42 9.92
CA THR A 67 -6.18 -1.97 10.04
C THR A 67 -5.02 -1.31 9.30
N ILE A 68 -5.36 -0.40 8.41
CA ILE A 68 -4.37 0.39 7.67
C ILE A 68 -4.58 1.86 8.05
N ASP A 69 -3.54 2.48 8.60
CA ASP A 69 -3.54 3.90 8.92
C ASP A 69 -2.64 4.66 7.94
N LEU A 70 -3.22 5.65 7.29
CA LEU A 70 -2.54 6.54 6.36
C LEU A 70 -2.18 7.83 7.10
N VAL A 71 -0.94 7.96 7.51
CA VAL A 71 -0.44 9.04 8.36
C VAL A 71 0.19 10.16 7.51
N PRO A 72 -0.08 11.45 7.79
CA PRO A 72 -0.86 11.98 8.90
C PRO A 72 -2.38 11.92 8.67
N ALA A 73 -3.13 11.81 9.75
CA ALA A 73 -4.59 11.63 9.70
C ALA A 73 -5.38 12.88 9.29
N ASP A 74 -4.75 14.05 9.32
CA ASP A 74 -5.35 15.35 8.96
C ASP A 74 -5.18 15.70 7.48
N VAL A 75 -4.44 14.91 6.72
CA VAL A 75 -4.26 15.09 5.27
C VAL A 75 -5.12 14.07 4.53
N ARG A 76 -5.94 14.56 3.61
CA ARG A 76 -6.79 13.74 2.77
C ARG A 76 -5.96 12.93 1.77
N LYS A 77 -6.29 11.64 1.61
CA LYS A 77 -5.65 10.73 0.66
C LYS A 77 -6.64 10.38 -0.43
N GLU A 78 -6.22 10.57 -1.67
CA GLU A 78 -7.07 10.42 -2.84
C GLU A 78 -6.47 9.47 -3.87
N GLY A 79 -7.35 8.74 -4.55
CA GLY A 79 -7.01 7.90 -5.69
C GLY A 79 -6.50 6.51 -5.32
N SER A 80 -6.15 5.77 -6.34
CA SER A 80 -5.79 4.34 -6.24
C SER A 80 -4.28 4.10 -6.07
N GLY A 81 -3.47 5.16 -5.99
CA GLY A 81 -2.02 5.06 -5.90
C GLY A 81 -1.50 4.44 -4.60
N PHE A 82 -2.33 4.32 -3.57
CA PHE A 82 -1.99 3.68 -2.31
C PHE A 82 -2.14 2.15 -2.32
N ASP A 83 -2.67 1.58 -3.39
CA ASP A 83 -2.84 0.13 -3.51
C ASP A 83 -1.52 -0.62 -3.25
N LEU A 84 -0.47 -0.22 -3.95
CA LEU A 84 0.85 -0.87 -3.85
C LEU A 84 1.45 -0.78 -2.45
N PRO A 85 1.59 0.39 -1.80
CA PRO A 85 2.16 0.46 -0.46
C PRO A 85 1.32 -0.29 0.58
N MET A 86 0.00 -0.31 0.46
CA MET A 86 -0.87 -1.09 1.33
C MET A 86 -0.68 -2.60 1.14
N ALA A 87 -0.60 -3.05 -0.10
CA ALA A 87 -0.36 -4.46 -0.41
C ALA A 87 1.01 -4.94 0.09
N LEU A 88 2.04 -4.12 -0.08
CA LEU A 88 3.38 -4.40 0.44
C LEU A 88 3.39 -4.47 1.96
N GLY A 89 2.67 -3.56 2.62
CA GLY A 89 2.52 -3.59 4.07
C GLY A 89 1.83 -4.86 4.57
N LEU A 90 0.78 -5.32 3.89
CA LEU A 90 0.11 -6.59 4.19
C LEU A 90 1.05 -7.78 4.00
N ALA A 91 1.74 -7.86 2.88
CA ALA A 91 2.71 -8.92 2.62
C ALA A 91 3.85 -8.91 3.65
N GLY A 92 4.27 -7.73 4.09
CA GLY A 92 5.24 -7.58 5.18
C GLY A 92 4.74 -8.12 6.51
N CYS A 93 3.48 -7.84 6.87
CA CYS A 93 2.85 -8.40 8.06
C CYS A 93 2.75 -9.93 8.03
N MET A 94 2.59 -10.49 6.84
CA MET A 94 2.53 -11.94 6.63
C MET A 94 3.91 -12.61 6.53
N GLY A 95 4.99 -11.85 6.74
CA GLY A 95 6.35 -12.38 6.70
C GLY A 95 6.83 -12.79 5.31
N GLN A 96 6.24 -12.25 4.25
CA GLN A 96 6.51 -12.66 2.87
C GLN A 96 7.63 -11.88 2.19
N PHE A 97 8.32 -11.03 2.93
CA PHE A 97 9.50 -10.34 2.46
C PHE A 97 10.76 -10.86 3.11
N PHE A 98 11.69 -11.23 2.27
CA PHE A 98 13.07 -11.52 2.67
C PHE A 98 13.97 -10.49 2.02
N GLY A 99 14.59 -9.61 2.79
CA GLY A 99 15.58 -8.71 2.23
C GLY A 99 15.64 -7.32 2.85
N LYS A 100 16.03 -6.34 2.04
CA LYS A 100 16.38 -5.00 2.48
C LYS A 100 15.19 -4.26 3.11
N PRO A 101 15.45 -3.42 4.12
CA PRO A 101 14.41 -2.59 4.71
C PRO A 101 13.76 -1.68 3.66
N LEU A 102 12.43 -1.61 3.69
CA LEU A 102 11.62 -0.80 2.76
C LEU A 102 11.51 0.68 3.20
N ASP A 103 12.12 1.04 4.31
CA ASP A 103 12.05 2.37 4.92
C ASP A 103 12.72 3.49 4.10
N GLN A 104 13.58 3.11 3.15
CA GLN A 104 14.26 4.05 2.24
C GLN A 104 13.60 4.11 0.86
N CYS A 105 12.50 3.42 0.65
CA CYS A 105 11.78 3.38 -0.61
C CYS A 105 10.39 4.00 -0.47
N MET A 106 10.00 4.78 -1.45
CA MET A 106 8.65 5.29 -1.58
C MET A 106 7.91 4.48 -2.64
N PHE A 107 6.71 4.02 -2.31
CA PHE A 107 5.89 3.18 -3.17
C PHE A 107 4.61 3.90 -3.57
N LEU A 108 4.34 3.94 -4.85
CA LEU A 108 3.12 4.47 -5.43
C LEU A 108 2.71 3.57 -6.60
N GLY A 109 1.47 3.18 -6.66
CA GLY A 109 0.95 2.41 -7.79
C GLY A 109 -0.46 1.90 -7.56
N GLU A 110 -1.24 1.86 -8.62
CA GLU A 110 -2.51 1.17 -8.67
C GLU A 110 -2.28 -0.29 -9.03
N LEU A 111 -2.92 -1.21 -8.32
CA LEU A 111 -2.87 -2.62 -8.63
C LEU A 111 -3.99 -3.01 -9.60
N SER A 112 -3.64 -3.80 -10.62
CA SER A 112 -4.61 -4.58 -11.36
C SER A 112 -4.89 -5.90 -10.61
N LEU A 113 -5.99 -6.56 -10.94
CA LEU A 113 -6.41 -7.78 -10.24
C LEU A 113 -5.44 -8.96 -10.44
N ASP A 114 -4.64 -8.93 -11.50
CA ASP A 114 -3.60 -9.93 -11.77
C ASP A 114 -2.27 -9.66 -11.03
N GLY A 115 -2.19 -8.55 -10.29
CA GLY A 115 -0.99 -8.13 -9.56
C GLY A 115 -0.06 -7.20 -10.34
N GLY A 116 -0.43 -6.79 -11.54
CA GLY A 116 0.30 -5.77 -12.29
C GLY A 116 0.20 -4.41 -11.60
N VAL A 117 1.25 -3.61 -11.70
CA VAL A 117 1.27 -2.24 -11.17
C VAL A 117 1.08 -1.25 -12.32
N ARG A 118 0.05 -0.41 -12.20
CA ARG A 118 -0.20 0.68 -13.13
C ARG A 118 0.42 1.96 -12.60
N SER A 119 1.29 2.57 -13.40
CA SER A 119 1.84 3.90 -13.09
C SER A 119 0.81 4.98 -13.42
N LYS A 120 0.77 6.02 -12.59
CA LYS A 120 0.00 7.23 -12.90
C LYS A 120 0.94 8.33 -13.38
N ALA A 121 0.53 9.08 -14.40
CA ALA A 121 1.31 10.19 -14.96
C ALA A 121 1.71 11.27 -13.92
N THR A 122 0.99 11.34 -12.83
CA THR A 122 1.25 12.26 -11.71
C THR A 122 2.56 11.95 -10.99
N TYR A 123 3.09 10.74 -11.09
CA TYR A 123 4.29 10.31 -10.37
C TYR A 123 5.60 10.83 -10.96
N GLN A 124 5.57 11.34 -12.18
CA GLN A 124 6.75 11.93 -12.82
C GLN A 124 7.17 13.29 -12.23
N LYS A 125 6.35 13.86 -11.34
CA LYS A 125 6.58 15.20 -10.77
C LYS A 125 7.27 15.20 -9.42
N PHE A 126 7.62 14.06 -8.86
CA PHE A 126 8.33 14.02 -7.58
C PHE A 126 9.82 14.32 -7.77
N PRO A 127 10.32 15.47 -7.30
CA PRO A 127 11.75 15.64 -7.17
C PRO A 127 12.23 14.67 -6.10
N ALA A 128 12.99 13.69 -6.53
CA ALA A 128 13.61 12.71 -5.64
C ALA A 128 14.57 13.43 -4.67
N ARG A 129 14.12 13.79 -3.49
CA ARG A 129 15.00 14.11 -2.38
C ARG A 129 15.61 12.81 -1.85
N GLY A 130 16.51 12.21 -2.62
CA GLY A 130 17.22 10.99 -2.19
C GLY A 130 16.37 9.71 -2.16
N TRP A 131 15.13 9.73 -2.64
CA TRP A 131 14.26 8.58 -2.71
C TRP A 131 14.34 7.94 -4.09
N THR A 132 14.65 6.67 -4.15
CA THR A 132 14.55 5.91 -5.39
C THR A 132 13.12 5.43 -5.53
N ALA A 133 12.38 6.00 -6.48
CA ALA A 133 11.07 5.46 -6.84
C ALA A 133 11.28 4.11 -7.53
N SER A 134 11.06 3.05 -6.81
CA SER A 134 11.13 1.69 -7.36
C SER A 134 9.73 1.21 -7.66
N ILE A 135 9.44 0.97 -8.93
CA ILE A 135 8.22 0.27 -9.33
C ILE A 135 8.50 -1.21 -9.13
N PHE A 136 7.91 -1.80 -8.09
CA PHE A 136 7.97 -3.24 -7.86
C PHE A 136 6.78 -3.90 -8.55
N ILE A 137 7.06 -4.82 -9.47
CA ILE A 137 6.07 -5.76 -9.98
C ILE A 137 6.02 -6.88 -8.94
N LEU A 138 4.87 -7.07 -8.31
CA LEU A 138 4.63 -8.23 -7.47
C LEU A 138 4.55 -9.47 -8.39
N LYS A 139 5.71 -10.00 -8.74
CA LYS A 139 5.77 -11.34 -9.34
C LYS A 139 6.05 -12.33 -8.24
N SER A 140 5.20 -13.34 -8.14
CA SER A 140 5.49 -14.52 -7.33
C SER A 140 6.86 -15.09 -7.71
N PRO A 141 7.75 -15.34 -6.76
CA PRO A 141 8.89 -16.19 -7.03
C PRO A 141 8.35 -17.58 -7.36
N ARG A 142 8.46 -17.94 -8.60
CA ARG A 142 8.26 -19.32 -9.01
C ARG A 142 9.55 -20.10 -8.78
#